data_c5e744a773bfe0362e9ac15b28748520
#
_entry.id   c5e744a773bfe0362e9ac15b28748520
#
_cell.length_a   1.000
_cell.length_b   1.000
_cell.length_c   1.000
_cell.angle_alpha   90.00
_cell.angle_beta   90.00
_cell.angle_gamma   90.00
#
_symmetry.space_group_name_H-M   'P 1'
#
loop_
_entity.id
_entity.type
_entity.pdbx_description
1 polymer ?
#
loop_
_entity_poly.entity_id
_entity_poly.type
_entity_poly.pdbx_seq_one_letter_code
_entity_poly.pdbx_strand_id
1 'polypeptide(L)'
;MADMLSKEELYGFNNGMYVDGCVLMQSMQVLPTKNGGQYISGNFQAKGQVAYKVWSSDTAFGKLSTHKDDYIGNVCRIRGKVDIYGGIFSVIIADLDVVDLNESSINKSDFMEDVYDALQWNDTLFKVLRKYCSEEAVTLFEDTIAPYKERFLCEFAAVSHHDNCKSGLLAHTTKVVRLATLIKMYPEIMKRVSPDLLFIACALHDIGKIMEYNNGAMAEEGFVLSHHTFGVLILNENREEIIEKMGKDFYHQLLAVIEQHHGEYGERPRTVASYVIHLIDNLESKLTSLNSLLSDSNGNMVVYDGYKLV
;
A
#
# COMPACT_ATOMS: atom_id res chain seq x y z
N MET A 1 10.43 -17.52 -20.89
CA MET A 1 10.00 -16.80 -19.66
C MET A 1 10.53 -15.39 -19.77
N ALA A 2 9.74 -14.37 -19.49
CA ALA A 2 10.26 -13.01 -19.47
C ALA A 2 11.19 -12.91 -18.24
N ASP A 3 12.44 -12.50 -18.48
CA ASP A 3 13.45 -12.39 -17.41
C ASP A 3 13.08 -11.22 -16.49
N MET A 4 12.61 -11.53 -15.28
CA MET A 4 12.36 -10.53 -14.24
C MET A 4 13.71 -10.07 -13.68
N LEU A 5 13.90 -8.75 -13.61
CA LEU A 5 15.06 -8.17 -12.96
C LEU A 5 14.85 -8.06 -11.45
N SER A 6 15.91 -8.25 -10.69
CA SER A 6 15.94 -7.95 -9.25
C SER A 6 16.93 -6.82 -8.94
N LYS A 7 16.64 -6.06 -7.87
CA LYS A 7 17.53 -5.01 -7.39
C LYS A 7 18.91 -5.55 -7.04
N GLU A 8 18.98 -6.71 -6.39
CA GLU A 8 20.24 -7.37 -6.02
C GLU A 8 21.08 -7.68 -7.27
N GLU A 9 20.45 -8.25 -8.31
CA GLU A 9 21.12 -8.53 -9.59
C GLU A 9 21.61 -7.24 -10.26
N LEU A 10 20.75 -6.21 -10.35
CA LEU A 10 21.10 -4.93 -10.96
C LEU A 10 22.27 -4.24 -10.23
N TYR A 11 22.30 -4.26 -8.91
CA TYR A 11 23.38 -3.67 -8.11
C TYR A 11 24.69 -4.47 -8.21
N GLY A 12 24.64 -5.72 -8.68
CA GLY A 12 25.82 -6.52 -9.05
C GLY A 12 26.43 -6.12 -10.41
N PHE A 13 25.75 -5.31 -11.22
CA PHE A 13 26.21 -4.89 -12.54
C PHE A 13 27.21 -3.74 -12.46
N ASN A 14 28.24 -3.80 -13.32
CA ASN A 14 29.19 -2.72 -13.48
C ASN A 14 28.58 -1.56 -14.29
N ASN A 15 29.16 -0.35 -14.11
CA ASN A 15 28.78 0.83 -14.89
C ASN A 15 28.87 0.56 -16.41
N GLY A 16 27.81 0.90 -17.14
CA GLY A 16 27.70 0.70 -18.58
C GLY A 16 27.24 -0.70 -19.01
N MET A 17 27.05 -1.67 -18.09
CA MET A 17 26.49 -2.97 -18.44
C MET A 17 25.07 -2.84 -18.99
N TYR A 18 24.77 -3.66 -20.01
CA TYR A 18 23.45 -3.71 -20.65
C TYR A 18 22.42 -4.36 -19.73
N VAL A 19 21.23 -3.79 -19.72
CA VAL A 19 20.06 -4.25 -18.97
C VAL A 19 18.94 -4.56 -19.96
N ASP A 20 18.40 -5.77 -19.91
CA ASP A 20 17.19 -6.18 -20.64
C ASP A 20 16.38 -7.11 -19.77
N GLY A 21 15.19 -6.70 -19.36
CA GLY A 21 14.29 -7.51 -18.54
C GLY A 21 13.08 -6.75 -18.06
N CYS A 22 12.22 -7.44 -17.31
CA CYS A 22 10.95 -6.91 -16.84
C CYS A 22 11.09 -6.25 -15.47
N VAL A 23 10.42 -5.11 -15.29
CA VAL A 23 10.33 -4.32 -14.06
C VAL A 23 8.92 -3.74 -13.92
N LEU A 24 8.51 -3.35 -12.72
CA LEU A 24 7.27 -2.62 -12.48
C LEU A 24 7.56 -1.12 -12.39
N MET A 25 7.11 -0.34 -13.38
CA MET A 25 7.31 1.11 -13.41
C MET A 25 6.45 1.79 -12.34
N GLN A 26 7.06 2.62 -11.46
CA GLN A 26 6.35 3.25 -10.34
C GLN A 26 6.06 4.73 -10.53
N SER A 27 7.06 5.48 -10.94
CA SER A 27 6.93 6.95 -10.98
C SER A 27 7.77 7.54 -12.08
N MET A 28 7.39 8.74 -12.55
CA MET A 28 8.21 9.54 -13.43
C MET A 28 7.97 11.04 -13.22
N GLN A 29 9.00 11.82 -13.50
CA GLN A 29 8.92 13.27 -13.63
C GLN A 29 9.84 13.74 -14.77
N VAL A 30 9.40 14.77 -15.49
CA VAL A 30 10.22 15.41 -16.53
C VAL A 30 11.02 16.53 -15.88
N LEU A 31 12.34 16.51 -16.05
CA LEU A 31 13.27 17.47 -15.45
C LEU A 31 14.11 18.17 -16.53
N PRO A 32 14.49 19.43 -16.30
CA PRO A 32 15.41 20.13 -17.19
C PRO A 32 16.85 19.64 -17.01
N THR A 33 17.59 19.55 -18.10
CA THR A 33 19.04 19.35 -18.07
C THR A 33 19.77 20.70 -17.91
N LYS A 34 21.03 20.66 -17.46
CA LYS A 34 21.87 21.87 -17.34
C LYS A 34 22.06 22.60 -18.67
N ASN A 35 21.89 21.93 -19.80
CA ASN A 35 22.09 22.47 -21.15
C ASN A 35 20.77 22.87 -21.83
N GLY A 36 19.66 23.01 -21.10
CA GLY A 36 18.38 23.47 -21.63
C GLY A 36 17.51 22.37 -22.29
N GLY A 37 17.95 21.12 -22.28
CA GLY A 37 17.15 19.96 -22.72
C GLY A 37 16.27 19.43 -21.58
N GLN A 38 15.63 18.29 -21.84
CA GLN A 38 14.82 17.56 -20.86
C GLN A 38 15.27 16.11 -20.73
N TYR A 39 15.01 15.52 -19.56
CA TYR A 39 15.10 14.08 -19.32
C TYR A 39 14.00 13.65 -18.36
N ILE A 40 13.69 12.36 -18.38
CA ILE A 40 12.78 11.76 -17.39
C ILE A 40 13.63 11.14 -16.29
N SER A 41 13.22 11.35 -15.03
CA SER A 41 13.72 10.67 -13.86
C SER A 41 12.56 10.00 -13.13
N GLY A 42 12.76 8.81 -12.58
CA GLY A 42 11.74 8.08 -11.86
C GLY A 42 12.31 6.86 -11.16
N ASN A 43 11.38 6.03 -10.68
CA ASN A 43 11.71 4.77 -10.03
C ASN A 43 10.89 3.62 -10.64
N PHE A 44 11.45 2.42 -10.61
CA PHE A 44 10.75 1.17 -10.86
C PHE A 44 11.01 0.18 -9.70
N GLN A 45 10.15 -0.82 -9.58
CA GLN A 45 10.33 -1.96 -8.67
C GLN A 45 10.94 -3.15 -9.38
N ALA A 46 11.93 -3.74 -8.73
CA ALA A 46 12.62 -4.96 -9.12
C ALA A 46 13.03 -5.72 -7.84
N LYS A 47 12.05 -6.15 -7.03
CA LYS A 47 12.25 -6.62 -5.64
C LYS A 47 13.04 -5.61 -4.80
N GLY A 48 12.57 -4.38 -4.84
CA GLY A 48 13.16 -3.19 -4.26
C GLY A 48 13.23 -2.06 -5.28
N GLN A 49 13.14 -0.82 -4.78
CA GLN A 49 13.11 0.37 -5.63
C GLN A 49 14.46 0.65 -6.27
N VAL A 50 14.45 0.95 -7.57
CA VAL A 50 15.62 1.31 -8.37
C VAL A 50 15.33 2.59 -9.15
N ALA A 51 16.25 3.56 -9.08
CA ALA A 51 16.15 4.81 -9.82
C ALA A 51 16.46 4.61 -11.31
N TYR A 52 15.77 5.33 -12.19
CA TYR A 52 16.07 5.34 -13.61
C TYR A 52 16.09 6.75 -14.20
N LYS A 53 16.71 6.87 -15.36
CA LYS A 53 16.71 8.07 -16.21
C LYS A 53 16.40 7.69 -17.64
N VAL A 54 15.78 8.62 -18.39
CA VAL A 54 15.53 8.51 -19.83
C VAL A 54 15.91 9.84 -20.47
N TRP A 55 16.85 9.82 -21.39
CA TRP A 55 17.26 11.03 -22.10
C TRP A 55 16.29 11.35 -23.24
N SER A 56 16.16 12.62 -23.56
CA SER A 56 15.27 13.07 -24.66
C SER A 56 15.61 12.51 -26.04
N SER A 57 16.81 11.95 -26.20
CA SER A 57 17.24 11.23 -27.40
C SER A 57 16.80 9.77 -27.47
N ASP A 58 16.30 9.21 -26.35
CA ASP A 58 15.95 7.79 -26.25
C ASP A 58 14.50 7.56 -26.69
N THR A 59 14.21 6.40 -27.28
CA THR A 59 12.84 6.02 -27.72
C THR A 59 11.87 6.02 -26.56
N ALA A 60 12.32 5.58 -25.38
CA ALA A 60 11.54 5.58 -24.15
C ALA A 60 11.02 6.96 -23.75
N PHE A 61 11.75 8.05 -24.07
CA PHE A 61 11.31 9.41 -23.75
C PHE A 61 10.00 9.78 -24.42
N GLY A 62 9.89 9.50 -25.74
CA GLY A 62 8.66 9.76 -26.49
C GLY A 62 7.47 8.97 -25.97
N LYS A 63 7.68 7.68 -25.68
CA LYS A 63 6.65 6.79 -25.13
C LYS A 63 6.14 7.30 -23.77
N LEU A 64 7.01 7.55 -22.82
CA LEU A 64 6.66 7.99 -21.46
C LEU A 64 6.09 9.41 -21.42
N SER A 65 6.60 10.34 -22.21
CA SER A 65 6.12 11.73 -22.22
C SER A 65 4.74 11.89 -22.85
N THR A 66 4.36 11.01 -23.78
CA THR A 66 3.09 11.08 -24.52
C THR A 66 2.00 10.20 -23.90
N HIS A 67 2.38 9.03 -23.35
CA HIS A 67 1.47 7.98 -22.88
C HIS A 67 1.85 7.49 -21.48
N LYS A 68 2.09 8.41 -20.55
CA LYS A 68 2.54 8.11 -19.19
C LYS A 68 1.72 7.01 -18.51
N ASP A 69 0.40 7.09 -18.62
CA ASP A 69 -0.52 6.21 -17.89
C ASP A 69 -0.52 4.76 -18.43
N ASP A 70 -0.05 4.56 -19.66
CA ASP A 70 0.12 3.21 -20.22
C ASP A 70 1.31 2.47 -19.60
N TYR A 71 2.28 3.20 -19.06
CA TYR A 71 3.54 2.63 -18.55
C TYR A 71 3.63 2.65 -17.01
N ILE A 72 3.27 3.77 -16.37
CA ILE A 72 3.37 3.91 -14.93
C ILE A 72 2.30 3.06 -14.23
N GLY A 73 2.73 2.25 -13.26
CA GLY A 73 1.90 1.26 -12.59
C GLY A 73 1.79 -0.07 -13.36
N ASN A 74 2.48 -0.21 -14.51
CA ASN A 74 2.46 -1.42 -15.31
C ASN A 74 3.83 -2.11 -15.37
N VAL A 75 3.82 -3.43 -15.61
CA VAL A 75 5.04 -4.19 -15.86
C VAL A 75 5.52 -3.87 -17.27
N CYS A 76 6.78 -3.46 -17.35
CA CYS A 76 7.42 -3.12 -18.61
C CYS A 76 8.72 -3.93 -18.78
N ARG A 77 8.98 -4.38 -19.99
CA ARG A 77 10.31 -4.83 -20.39
C ARG A 77 11.13 -3.60 -20.75
N ILE A 78 12.19 -3.36 -20.00
CA ILE A 78 13.12 -2.25 -20.23
C ILE A 78 14.38 -2.75 -20.94
N ARG A 79 14.93 -1.88 -21.78
CA ARG A 79 16.23 -2.05 -22.42
C ARG A 79 17.07 -0.80 -22.18
N GLY A 80 18.26 -0.99 -21.66
CA GLY A 80 19.09 0.14 -21.26
C GLY A 80 20.46 -0.25 -20.75
N LYS A 81 21.04 0.56 -19.90
CA LYS A 81 22.34 0.33 -19.28
C LYS A 81 22.42 0.87 -17.87
N VAL A 82 23.26 0.26 -17.05
CA VAL A 82 23.59 0.76 -15.71
C VAL A 82 24.38 2.07 -15.82
N ASP A 83 24.03 3.04 -14.99
CA ASP A 83 24.73 4.33 -14.81
C ASP A 83 25.09 4.51 -13.34
N ILE A 84 26.38 4.54 -13.04
CA ILE A 84 26.89 4.83 -11.70
C ILE A 84 27.65 6.15 -11.76
N TYR A 85 27.02 7.21 -11.28
CA TYR A 85 27.60 8.55 -11.30
C TYR A 85 27.68 9.10 -9.87
N GLY A 86 28.91 9.48 -9.45
CA GLY A 86 29.13 9.99 -8.09
C GLY A 86 28.78 8.99 -6.98
N GLY A 87 28.87 7.67 -7.26
CA GLY A 87 28.47 6.62 -6.33
C GLY A 87 26.96 6.34 -6.28
N ILE A 88 26.15 7.06 -7.07
CA ILE A 88 24.71 6.87 -7.15
C ILE A 88 24.39 5.92 -8.32
N PHE A 89 23.69 4.82 -8.00
CA PHE A 89 23.25 3.84 -8.99
C PHE A 89 21.93 4.29 -9.64
N SER A 90 21.83 4.12 -10.95
CA SER A 90 20.58 4.26 -11.71
C SER A 90 20.65 3.41 -13.00
N VAL A 91 19.51 3.22 -13.65
CA VAL A 91 19.43 2.60 -14.98
C VAL A 91 19.06 3.68 -16.00
N ILE A 92 19.84 3.85 -17.06
CA ILE A 92 19.43 4.66 -18.21
C ILE A 92 18.61 3.75 -19.12
N ILE A 93 17.31 4.03 -19.24
CA ILE A 93 16.39 3.27 -20.09
C ILE A 93 16.39 3.91 -21.49
N ALA A 94 16.80 3.16 -22.48
CA ALA A 94 16.77 3.59 -23.87
C ALA A 94 15.43 3.30 -24.56
N ASP A 95 14.81 2.16 -24.22
CA ASP A 95 13.52 1.73 -24.75
C ASP A 95 12.75 0.90 -23.70
N LEU A 96 11.41 0.90 -23.79
CA LEU A 96 10.56 0.06 -22.95
C LEU A 96 9.25 -0.28 -23.68
N ASP A 97 8.69 -1.46 -23.34
CA ASP A 97 7.39 -1.92 -23.83
C ASP A 97 6.58 -2.50 -22.69
N VAL A 98 5.26 -2.26 -22.69
CA VAL A 98 4.33 -2.86 -21.69
C VAL A 98 4.24 -4.36 -21.93
N VAL A 99 4.25 -5.13 -20.85
CA VAL A 99 4.06 -6.59 -20.88
C VAL A 99 2.59 -6.91 -20.67
N ASP A 100 2.00 -7.70 -21.56
CA ASP A 100 0.65 -8.22 -21.36
C ASP A 100 0.68 -9.30 -20.26
N LEU A 101 0.12 -8.98 -19.11
CA LEU A 101 0.07 -9.89 -17.96
C LEU A 101 -0.91 -11.05 -18.14
N ASN A 102 -1.90 -10.91 -19.04
CA ASN A 102 -2.84 -12.00 -19.33
C ASN A 102 -2.18 -13.14 -20.14
N GLU A 103 -1.14 -12.81 -20.90
CA GLU A 103 -0.38 -13.78 -21.68
C GLU A 103 0.91 -14.25 -20.96
N SER A 104 1.20 -13.73 -19.78
CA SER A 104 2.39 -14.02 -19.02
C SER A 104 2.06 -14.68 -17.67
N SER A 105 3.02 -15.42 -17.11
CA SER A 105 2.94 -15.97 -15.75
C SER A 105 3.43 -14.98 -14.67
N ILE A 106 3.60 -13.71 -15.04
CA ILE A 106 4.16 -12.67 -14.18
C ILE A 106 3.02 -11.88 -13.55
N ASN A 107 3.13 -11.58 -12.24
CA ASN A 107 2.23 -10.69 -11.51
C ASN A 107 2.99 -9.43 -11.06
N LYS A 108 2.30 -8.31 -10.88
CA LYS A 108 2.92 -7.07 -10.37
C LYS A 108 3.57 -7.27 -9.00
N SER A 109 2.98 -8.12 -8.15
CA SER A 109 3.53 -8.47 -6.84
C SER A 109 4.89 -9.15 -6.88
N ASP A 110 5.27 -9.79 -8.00
CA ASP A 110 6.55 -10.49 -8.14
C ASP A 110 7.75 -9.52 -8.16
N PHE A 111 7.49 -8.23 -8.47
CA PHE A 111 8.50 -7.17 -8.49
C PHE A 111 8.61 -6.42 -7.16
N MET A 112 7.69 -6.64 -6.23
CA MET A 112 7.68 -5.96 -4.94
C MET A 112 8.57 -6.69 -3.94
N GLU A 113 9.14 -5.93 -3.02
CA GLU A 113 9.92 -6.49 -1.92
C GLU A 113 8.99 -7.19 -0.93
N ASP A 114 9.36 -8.38 -0.44
CA ASP A 114 8.69 -9.05 0.67
C ASP A 114 9.10 -8.39 2.00
N VAL A 115 8.50 -7.25 2.31
CA VAL A 115 8.82 -6.44 3.51
C VAL A 115 8.24 -7.09 4.77
N TYR A 116 7.09 -7.78 4.65
CA TYR A 116 6.33 -8.28 5.79
C TYR A 116 6.16 -9.80 5.74
N ASP A 117 6.50 -10.45 6.86
CA ASP A 117 6.14 -11.85 7.09
C ASP A 117 4.64 -11.93 7.44
N ALA A 118 3.83 -12.34 6.47
CA ALA A 118 2.37 -12.43 6.61
C ALA A 118 1.94 -13.31 7.80
N LEU A 119 2.63 -14.42 8.05
CA LEU A 119 2.29 -15.32 9.16
C LEU A 119 2.56 -14.65 10.51
N GLN A 120 3.71 -13.99 10.66
CA GLN A 120 4.08 -13.27 11.87
C GLN A 120 3.13 -12.09 12.14
N TRP A 121 2.78 -11.32 11.11
CA TRP A 121 1.88 -10.18 11.24
C TRP A 121 0.46 -10.61 11.56
N ASN A 122 -0.05 -11.67 10.91
CA ASN A 122 -1.34 -12.26 11.22
C ASN A 122 -1.42 -12.78 12.67
N ASP A 123 -0.39 -13.51 13.12
CA ASP A 123 -0.32 -13.97 14.51
C ASP A 123 -0.31 -12.79 15.50
N THR A 124 0.40 -11.72 15.17
CA THR A 124 0.44 -10.49 15.97
C THR A 124 -0.94 -9.82 16.03
N LEU A 125 -1.65 -9.70 14.91
CA LEU A 125 -3.01 -9.17 14.85
C LEU A 125 -3.93 -9.95 15.79
N PHE A 126 -3.98 -11.28 15.64
CA PHE A 126 -4.85 -12.13 16.44
C PHE A 126 -4.47 -12.14 17.93
N LYS A 127 -3.19 -12.03 18.28
CA LYS A 127 -2.76 -11.87 19.68
C LYS A 127 -3.35 -10.61 20.31
N VAL A 128 -3.41 -9.50 19.57
CA VAL A 128 -4.00 -8.27 20.10
C VAL A 128 -5.52 -8.40 20.19
N LEU A 129 -6.20 -8.91 19.16
CA LEU A 129 -7.64 -9.09 19.17
C LEU A 129 -8.08 -10.01 20.33
N ARG A 130 -7.50 -11.19 20.47
CA ARG A 130 -7.81 -12.14 21.56
C ARG A 130 -7.51 -11.60 22.96
N LYS A 131 -6.60 -10.63 23.08
CA LYS A 131 -6.31 -9.98 24.36
C LYS A 131 -7.33 -8.96 24.79
N TYR A 132 -7.97 -8.29 23.83
CA TYR A 132 -8.78 -7.11 24.12
C TYR A 132 -10.26 -7.24 23.73
N CYS A 133 -10.60 -8.20 22.90
CA CYS A 133 -11.98 -8.46 22.45
C CYS A 133 -12.55 -9.72 23.10
N SER A 134 -13.89 -9.79 23.08
CA SER A 134 -14.62 -11.03 23.40
C SER A 134 -14.36 -12.10 22.36
N GLU A 135 -14.62 -13.38 22.71
CA GLU A 135 -14.48 -14.50 21.81
C GLU A 135 -15.43 -14.36 20.59
N GLU A 136 -16.64 -13.89 20.84
CA GLU A 136 -17.65 -13.63 19.81
C GLU A 136 -17.18 -12.60 18.80
N ALA A 137 -16.52 -11.52 19.25
CA ALA A 137 -16.00 -10.48 18.37
C ALA A 137 -14.81 -10.98 17.53
N VAL A 138 -13.93 -11.79 18.11
CA VAL A 138 -12.80 -12.39 17.37
C VAL A 138 -13.33 -13.38 16.32
N THR A 139 -14.29 -14.22 16.68
CA THR A 139 -14.92 -15.17 15.74
C THR A 139 -15.61 -14.42 14.60
N LEU A 140 -16.32 -13.33 14.91
CA LEU A 140 -16.93 -12.48 13.89
C LEU A 140 -15.90 -11.95 12.89
N PHE A 141 -14.75 -11.48 13.36
CA PHE A 141 -13.67 -11.02 12.49
C PHE A 141 -13.14 -12.19 11.63
N GLU A 142 -12.89 -13.35 12.22
CA GLU A 142 -12.43 -14.56 11.51
C GLU A 142 -13.42 -14.97 10.41
N ASP A 143 -14.71 -15.02 10.72
CA ASP A 143 -15.77 -15.40 9.77
C ASP A 143 -15.89 -14.36 8.64
N THR A 144 -15.81 -13.07 8.96
CA THR A 144 -15.87 -11.97 7.97
C THR A 144 -14.71 -12.04 6.97
N ILE A 145 -13.49 -12.34 7.41
CA ILE A 145 -12.33 -12.41 6.51
C ILE A 145 -12.14 -13.79 5.85
N ALA A 146 -12.79 -14.85 6.34
CA ALA A 146 -12.57 -16.23 5.88
C ALA A 146 -12.70 -16.42 4.37
N PRO A 147 -13.70 -15.85 3.66
CA PRO A 147 -13.81 -15.95 2.20
C PRO A 147 -12.68 -15.26 1.45
N TYR A 148 -12.01 -14.31 2.09
CA TYR A 148 -11.01 -13.40 1.50
C TYR A 148 -9.62 -13.58 2.11
N LYS A 149 -9.42 -14.60 2.92
CA LYS A 149 -8.23 -14.76 3.77
C LYS A 149 -6.91 -14.64 3.01
N GLU A 150 -6.78 -15.31 1.88
CA GLU A 150 -5.54 -15.26 1.08
C GLU A 150 -5.25 -13.84 0.59
N ARG A 151 -6.27 -13.14 0.12
CA ARG A 151 -6.15 -11.74 -0.33
C ARG A 151 -5.84 -10.80 0.83
N PHE A 152 -6.52 -10.94 1.97
CA PHE A 152 -6.25 -10.14 3.16
C PHE A 152 -4.80 -10.29 3.63
N LEU A 153 -4.23 -11.51 3.54
CA LEU A 153 -2.85 -11.77 3.93
C LEU A 153 -1.81 -11.20 2.95
N CYS A 154 -2.15 -11.06 1.67
CA CYS A 154 -1.17 -10.75 0.63
C CYS A 154 -1.37 -9.38 -0.02
N GLU A 155 -2.55 -8.75 0.11
CA GLU A 155 -2.87 -7.52 -0.62
C GLU A 155 -2.11 -6.30 -0.08
N PHE A 156 -2.03 -5.27 -0.90
CA PHE A 156 -1.36 -4.01 -0.64
C PHE A 156 -2.27 -3.05 0.14
N ALA A 157 -1.70 -2.19 0.97
CA ALA A 157 -2.46 -1.15 1.65
C ALA A 157 -2.78 0.05 0.75
N ALA A 158 -1.96 0.30 -0.28
CA ALA A 158 -2.11 1.40 -1.20
C ALA A 158 -1.42 1.11 -2.54
N VAL A 159 -1.73 1.88 -3.59
CA VAL A 159 -1.06 1.77 -4.91
C VAL A 159 0.23 2.60 -4.97
N SER A 160 0.31 3.72 -4.25
CA SER A 160 1.41 4.69 -4.38
C SER A 160 1.88 5.33 -3.07
N HIS A 161 1.36 4.88 -1.93
CA HIS A 161 1.70 5.43 -0.61
C HIS A 161 2.46 4.40 0.24
N HIS A 162 2.55 4.63 1.56
CA HIS A 162 3.13 3.70 2.53
C HIS A 162 2.44 2.33 2.46
N ASP A 163 3.18 1.29 2.85
CA ASP A 163 2.74 -0.11 2.77
C ASP A 163 2.29 -0.56 1.36
N ASN A 164 2.85 0.09 0.31
CA ASN A 164 2.72 -0.31 -1.09
C ASN A 164 3.63 -1.51 -1.38
N CYS A 165 3.36 -2.63 -0.72
CA CYS A 165 4.10 -3.87 -0.83
C CYS A 165 3.20 -5.06 -0.51
N LYS A 166 3.65 -6.25 -0.82
CA LYS A 166 2.94 -7.49 -0.48
C LYS A 166 2.72 -7.57 1.03
N SER A 167 1.52 -7.99 1.44
CA SER A 167 1.07 -8.01 2.84
C SER A 167 0.99 -6.64 3.52
N GLY A 168 1.04 -5.55 2.76
CA GLY A 168 0.95 -4.19 3.26
C GLY A 168 -0.37 -3.91 3.98
N LEU A 169 -1.50 -4.42 3.45
CA LEU A 169 -2.82 -4.29 4.09
C LEU A 169 -2.84 -4.94 5.49
N LEU A 170 -2.33 -6.16 5.60
CA LEU A 170 -2.24 -6.86 6.88
C LEU A 170 -1.33 -6.12 7.86
N ALA A 171 -0.18 -5.64 7.41
CA ALA A 171 0.77 -4.93 8.24
C ALA A 171 0.18 -3.60 8.73
N HIS A 172 -0.41 -2.80 7.83
CA HIS A 172 -1.14 -1.57 8.16
C HIS A 172 -2.24 -1.83 9.18
N THR A 173 -3.15 -2.76 8.90
CA THR A 173 -4.23 -3.17 9.81
C THR A 173 -3.69 -3.55 11.19
N THR A 174 -2.63 -4.34 11.25
CA THR A 174 -2.01 -4.77 12.52
C THR A 174 -1.43 -3.59 13.30
N LYS A 175 -0.79 -2.64 12.62
CA LYS A 175 -0.25 -1.41 13.23
C LYS A 175 -1.37 -0.54 13.78
N VAL A 176 -2.46 -0.33 13.01
CA VAL A 176 -3.67 0.41 13.45
C VAL A 176 -4.27 -0.23 14.70
N VAL A 177 -4.48 -1.55 14.69
CA VAL A 177 -4.99 -2.31 15.86
C VAL A 177 -4.06 -2.18 17.08
N ARG A 178 -2.74 -2.19 16.88
CA ARG A 178 -1.78 -1.97 17.98
C ARG A 178 -1.85 -0.55 18.52
N LEU A 179 -1.95 0.48 17.70
CA LEU A 179 -2.12 1.87 18.13
C LEU A 179 -3.43 2.07 18.90
N ALA A 180 -4.50 1.36 18.54
CA ALA A 180 -5.77 1.39 19.27
C ALA A 180 -5.62 1.03 20.76
N THR A 181 -4.58 0.27 21.13
CA THR A 181 -4.32 -0.04 22.55
C THR A 181 -4.07 1.19 23.40
N LEU A 182 -3.59 2.29 22.81
CA LEU A 182 -3.34 3.56 23.49
C LEU A 182 -4.64 4.28 23.86
N ILE A 183 -5.74 4.06 23.12
CA ILE A 183 -7.03 4.67 23.37
C ILE A 183 -7.62 4.24 24.73
N LYS A 184 -7.22 3.08 25.24
CA LYS A 184 -7.61 2.60 26.57
C LYS A 184 -7.20 3.53 27.72
N MET A 185 -6.26 4.44 27.49
CA MET A 185 -5.88 5.48 28.45
C MET A 185 -6.94 6.60 28.57
N TYR A 186 -7.94 6.62 27.68
CA TYR A 186 -8.98 7.64 27.64
C TYR A 186 -10.35 7.09 28.09
N PRO A 187 -10.66 7.07 29.40
CA PRO A 187 -11.84 6.39 29.94
C PRO A 187 -13.15 6.96 29.40
N GLU A 188 -13.22 8.26 29.08
CA GLU A 188 -14.45 8.86 28.56
C GLU A 188 -14.74 8.41 27.11
N ILE A 189 -13.71 8.10 26.32
CA ILE A 189 -13.86 7.46 25.01
C ILE A 189 -14.33 6.02 25.21
N MET A 190 -13.69 5.28 26.10
CA MET A 190 -14.01 3.86 26.35
C MET A 190 -15.40 3.63 26.95
N LYS A 191 -16.05 4.66 27.52
CA LYS A 191 -17.46 4.59 27.92
C LYS A 191 -18.42 4.62 26.71
N ARG A 192 -17.96 5.11 25.56
CA ARG A 192 -18.78 5.28 24.33
C ARG A 192 -18.44 4.28 23.24
N VAL A 193 -17.23 3.75 23.26
CA VAL A 193 -16.72 2.78 22.27
C VAL A 193 -16.26 1.55 23.03
N SER A 194 -16.98 0.44 22.91
CA SER A 194 -16.57 -0.82 23.53
C SER A 194 -15.22 -1.30 22.98
N PRO A 195 -14.45 -2.07 23.75
CA PRO A 195 -13.22 -2.69 23.21
C PRO A 195 -13.48 -3.50 21.94
N ASP A 196 -14.54 -4.30 21.90
CA ASP A 196 -14.90 -5.08 20.71
C ASP A 196 -15.10 -4.19 19.49
N LEU A 197 -15.88 -3.11 19.63
CA LEU A 197 -16.10 -2.17 18.53
C LEU A 197 -14.78 -1.50 18.11
N LEU A 198 -13.99 -1.01 19.06
CA LEU A 198 -12.73 -0.32 18.75
C LEU A 198 -11.79 -1.19 17.95
N PHE A 199 -11.49 -2.41 18.45
CA PHE A 199 -10.49 -3.25 17.86
C PHE A 199 -10.96 -3.95 16.57
N ILE A 200 -12.23 -4.40 16.51
CA ILE A 200 -12.79 -5.02 15.30
C ILE A 200 -12.96 -3.98 14.20
N ALA A 201 -13.40 -2.77 14.53
CA ALA A 201 -13.49 -1.70 13.54
C ALA A 201 -12.10 -1.27 13.02
N CYS A 202 -11.08 -1.21 13.87
CA CYS A 202 -9.69 -1.03 13.42
C CYS A 202 -9.21 -2.18 12.52
N ALA A 203 -9.64 -3.42 12.78
CA ALA A 203 -9.24 -4.57 11.97
C ALA A 203 -9.96 -4.64 10.62
N LEU A 204 -11.15 -4.05 10.48
CA LEU A 204 -12.00 -4.11 9.29
C LEU A 204 -12.11 -2.79 8.52
N HIS A 205 -11.55 -1.66 9.01
CA HIS A 205 -11.77 -0.34 8.40
C HIS A 205 -11.42 -0.30 6.91
N ASP A 206 -10.38 -1.01 6.52
CA ASP A 206 -9.81 -1.08 5.17
C ASP A 206 -10.09 -2.40 4.45
N ILE A 207 -10.97 -3.25 4.97
CA ILE A 207 -11.23 -4.58 4.40
C ILE A 207 -11.62 -4.55 2.91
N GLY A 208 -12.27 -3.49 2.47
CA GLY A 208 -12.68 -3.32 1.07
C GLY A 208 -11.52 -3.20 0.09
N LYS A 209 -10.30 -2.91 0.54
CA LYS A 209 -9.10 -2.86 -0.30
C LYS A 209 -8.80 -4.20 -0.97
N ILE A 210 -9.22 -5.31 -0.38
CA ILE A 210 -9.13 -6.63 -1.02
C ILE A 210 -9.95 -6.75 -2.31
N MET A 211 -10.96 -5.89 -2.52
CA MET A 211 -11.76 -5.84 -3.74
C MET A 211 -11.33 -4.68 -4.65
N GLU A 212 -10.91 -3.57 -4.05
CA GLU A 212 -10.45 -2.39 -4.78
C GLU A 212 -9.13 -2.63 -5.51
N TYR A 213 -8.22 -3.45 -4.93
CA TYR A 213 -6.93 -3.77 -5.52
C TYR A 213 -6.85 -5.23 -5.96
N ASN A 214 -5.89 -5.53 -6.83
CA ASN A 214 -5.51 -6.87 -7.24
C ASN A 214 -3.98 -6.92 -7.41
N ASN A 215 -3.30 -7.55 -6.46
CA ASN A 215 -1.84 -7.64 -6.44
C ASN A 215 -1.14 -6.27 -6.58
N GLY A 216 -1.58 -5.28 -5.80
CA GLY A 216 -1.01 -3.93 -5.78
C GLY A 216 -1.38 -3.04 -6.96
N ALA A 217 -2.30 -3.46 -7.81
CA ALA A 217 -2.89 -2.63 -8.85
C ALA A 217 -4.37 -2.37 -8.56
N MET A 218 -4.92 -1.29 -9.13
CA MET A 218 -6.35 -1.07 -9.11
C MET A 218 -7.06 -2.19 -9.87
N ALA A 219 -8.03 -2.88 -9.24
CA ALA A 219 -8.89 -3.84 -9.91
C ALA A 219 -9.86 -3.12 -10.88
N GLU A 220 -10.46 -3.85 -11.81
CA GLU A 220 -11.38 -3.24 -12.78
C GLU A 220 -12.55 -2.55 -12.06
N GLU A 221 -13.14 -3.21 -11.08
CA GLU A 221 -14.21 -2.65 -10.25
C GLU A 221 -13.72 -1.50 -9.35
N GLY A 222 -12.45 -1.50 -8.97
CA GLY A 222 -11.81 -0.45 -8.17
C GLY A 222 -11.74 0.92 -8.86
N PHE A 223 -11.82 0.96 -10.20
CA PHE A 223 -11.97 2.22 -10.93
C PHE A 223 -13.37 2.85 -10.80
N VAL A 224 -14.34 2.09 -10.37
CA VAL A 224 -15.75 2.51 -10.26
C VAL A 224 -16.20 2.65 -8.81
N LEU A 225 -15.75 1.75 -7.93
CA LEU A 225 -16.14 1.69 -6.53
C LEU A 225 -14.91 1.79 -5.63
N SER A 226 -15.03 2.55 -4.54
CA SER A 226 -13.96 2.66 -3.53
C SER A 226 -13.98 1.49 -2.54
N HIS A 227 -12.86 1.28 -1.83
CA HIS A 227 -12.79 0.31 -0.73
C HIS A 227 -13.83 0.56 0.37
N HIS A 228 -14.30 1.80 0.58
CA HIS A 228 -15.41 2.07 1.50
C HIS A 228 -16.67 1.32 1.07
N THR A 229 -17.06 1.45 -0.20
CA THR A 229 -18.21 0.75 -0.75
C THR A 229 -18.05 -0.77 -0.69
N PHE A 230 -16.90 -1.29 -1.07
CA PHE A 230 -16.61 -2.73 -0.96
C PHE A 230 -16.64 -3.22 0.49
N GLY A 231 -16.07 -2.45 1.43
CA GLY A 231 -16.12 -2.76 2.85
C GLY A 231 -17.56 -2.84 3.39
N VAL A 232 -18.42 -1.89 2.99
CA VAL A 232 -19.86 -1.92 3.31
C VAL A 232 -20.54 -3.17 2.74
N LEU A 233 -20.24 -3.54 1.49
CA LEU A 233 -20.81 -4.74 0.85
C LEU A 233 -20.39 -6.01 1.61
N ILE A 234 -19.10 -6.16 1.95
CA ILE A 234 -18.58 -7.29 2.74
C ILE A 234 -19.28 -7.40 4.10
N LEU A 235 -19.44 -6.27 4.82
CA LEU A 235 -20.15 -6.28 6.09
C LEU A 235 -21.65 -6.59 5.92
N ASN A 236 -22.26 -6.17 4.82
CA ASN A 236 -23.66 -6.43 4.58
C ASN A 236 -23.93 -7.90 4.26
N GLU A 237 -23.00 -8.63 3.67
CA GLU A 237 -23.07 -10.09 3.50
C GLU A 237 -23.16 -10.81 4.85
N ASN A 238 -22.49 -10.28 5.88
CA ASN A 238 -22.48 -10.83 7.23
C ASN A 238 -23.47 -10.14 8.20
N ARG A 239 -24.38 -9.30 7.68
CA ARG A 239 -25.24 -8.42 8.46
C ARG A 239 -26.05 -9.13 9.55
N GLU A 240 -26.71 -10.23 9.18
CA GLU A 240 -27.61 -10.93 10.11
C GLU A 240 -26.81 -11.52 11.27
N GLU A 241 -25.68 -12.12 11.00
CA GLU A 241 -24.78 -12.70 12.00
C GLU A 241 -24.18 -11.63 12.91
N ILE A 242 -23.73 -10.49 12.34
CA ILE A 242 -23.21 -9.36 13.13
C ILE A 242 -24.28 -8.83 14.10
N ILE A 243 -25.51 -8.67 13.61
CA ILE A 243 -26.61 -8.16 14.43
C ILE A 243 -27.01 -9.17 15.50
N GLU A 244 -27.04 -10.46 15.22
CA GLU A 244 -27.34 -11.50 16.17
C GLU A 244 -26.29 -11.59 17.29
N LYS A 245 -25.00 -11.62 16.94
CA LYS A 245 -23.89 -11.78 17.90
C LYS A 245 -23.57 -10.50 18.67
N MET A 246 -23.53 -9.36 17.98
CA MET A 246 -22.99 -8.09 18.52
C MET A 246 -24.03 -6.99 18.71
N GLY A 247 -25.20 -7.16 18.13
CA GLY A 247 -26.29 -6.17 18.18
C GLY A 247 -26.28 -5.17 17.03
N LYS A 248 -27.47 -4.59 16.78
CA LYS A 248 -27.71 -3.68 15.65
C LYS A 248 -26.89 -2.39 15.73
N ASP A 249 -26.68 -1.86 16.94
CA ASP A 249 -25.88 -0.63 17.14
C ASP A 249 -24.41 -0.86 16.76
N PHE A 250 -23.84 -2.00 17.16
CA PHE A 250 -22.48 -2.39 16.78
C PHE A 250 -22.33 -2.44 15.24
N TYR A 251 -23.26 -3.09 14.54
CA TYR A 251 -23.27 -3.15 13.09
C TYR A 251 -23.31 -1.76 12.44
N HIS A 252 -24.19 -0.87 12.91
CA HIS A 252 -24.28 0.49 12.38
C HIS A 252 -23.01 1.32 12.64
N GLN A 253 -22.41 1.19 13.82
CA GLN A 253 -21.17 1.88 14.13
C GLN A 253 -19.98 1.33 13.30
N LEU A 254 -19.95 0.04 13.04
CA LEU A 254 -18.95 -0.58 12.17
C LEU A 254 -19.06 -0.07 10.72
N LEU A 255 -20.28 0.00 10.17
CA LEU A 255 -20.52 0.65 8.87
C LEU A 255 -20.07 2.11 8.86
N ALA A 256 -20.40 2.87 9.92
CA ALA A 256 -19.98 4.27 10.03
C ALA A 256 -18.46 4.42 10.05
N VAL A 257 -17.73 3.49 10.65
CA VAL A 257 -16.26 3.49 10.62
C VAL A 257 -15.76 3.28 9.20
N ILE A 258 -16.25 2.27 8.48
CA ILE A 258 -15.80 1.99 7.11
C ILE A 258 -16.02 3.20 6.19
N GLU A 259 -17.17 3.84 6.27
CA GLU A 259 -17.50 4.99 5.43
C GLU A 259 -16.75 6.29 5.83
N GLN A 260 -16.33 6.44 7.08
CA GLN A 260 -15.94 7.73 7.64
C GLN A 260 -14.51 7.79 8.19
N HIS A 261 -13.73 6.69 8.13
CA HIS A 261 -12.39 6.68 8.72
C HIS A 261 -11.39 7.60 8.00
N HIS A 262 -11.61 7.97 6.75
CA HIS A 262 -10.77 8.94 6.04
C HIS A 262 -10.98 10.40 6.49
N GLY A 263 -12.05 10.70 7.25
CA GLY A 263 -12.29 12.02 7.84
C GLY A 263 -12.37 13.13 6.81
N GLU A 264 -11.42 14.07 6.87
CA GLU A 264 -11.39 15.24 5.98
C GLU A 264 -11.12 14.90 4.50
N TYR A 265 -10.61 13.70 4.23
CA TYR A 265 -10.34 13.20 2.88
C TYR A 265 -11.48 12.35 2.31
N GLY A 266 -12.59 12.20 3.05
CA GLY A 266 -13.77 11.43 2.66
C GLY A 266 -15.03 11.93 3.36
N GLU A 267 -15.89 11.00 3.82
CA GLU A 267 -17.04 11.33 4.65
C GLU A 267 -16.61 11.70 6.07
N ARG A 268 -17.17 12.79 6.60
CA ARG A 268 -16.84 13.28 7.94
C ARG A 268 -17.32 12.32 9.02
N PRO A 269 -16.50 12.02 10.04
CA PRO A 269 -16.89 11.19 11.18
C PRO A 269 -18.14 11.74 11.91
N ARG A 270 -19.11 10.86 12.16
CA ARG A 270 -20.37 11.17 12.86
C ARG A 270 -20.53 10.39 14.16
N THR A 271 -19.63 9.42 14.42
CA THR A 271 -19.58 8.64 15.66
C THR A 271 -18.26 8.84 16.38
N VAL A 272 -18.23 8.58 17.68
CA VAL A 272 -16.97 8.60 18.44
C VAL A 272 -16.00 7.55 17.89
N ALA A 273 -16.52 6.37 17.52
CA ALA A 273 -15.71 5.30 16.96
C ALA A 273 -15.06 5.71 15.63
N SER A 274 -15.84 6.23 14.66
CA SER A 274 -15.29 6.64 13.37
C SER A 274 -14.25 7.76 13.50
N TYR A 275 -14.46 8.73 14.42
CA TYR A 275 -13.49 9.79 14.67
C TYR A 275 -12.19 9.28 15.29
N VAL A 276 -12.29 8.39 16.27
CA VAL A 276 -11.12 7.80 16.94
C VAL A 276 -10.31 6.96 15.96
N ILE A 277 -10.96 6.16 15.13
CA ILE A 277 -10.27 5.32 14.14
C ILE A 277 -9.64 6.18 13.05
N HIS A 278 -10.30 7.22 12.57
CA HIS A 278 -9.70 8.23 11.69
C HIS A 278 -8.38 8.78 12.24
N LEU A 279 -8.33 9.14 13.53
CA LEU A 279 -7.10 9.66 14.15
C LEU A 279 -6.00 8.59 14.21
N ILE A 280 -6.33 7.33 14.53
CA ILE A 280 -5.37 6.23 14.64
C ILE A 280 -4.80 5.89 13.26
N ASP A 281 -5.66 5.77 12.26
CA ASP A 281 -5.29 5.46 10.88
C ASP A 281 -4.38 6.56 10.29
N ASN A 282 -4.76 7.83 10.43
CA ASN A 282 -3.95 8.96 10.00
C ASN A 282 -2.58 9.00 10.71
N LEU A 283 -2.55 8.71 12.02
CA LEU A 283 -1.29 8.62 12.77
C LEU A 283 -0.40 7.49 12.25
N GLU A 284 -0.96 6.31 12.04
CA GLU A 284 -0.23 5.15 11.50
C GLU A 284 0.37 5.47 10.14
N SER A 285 -0.45 5.98 9.21
CA SER A 285 -0.05 6.35 7.86
C SER A 285 1.11 7.35 7.86
N LYS A 286 1.04 8.39 8.69
CA LYS A 286 2.09 9.40 8.82
C LYS A 286 3.37 8.82 9.43
N LEU A 287 3.26 7.98 10.46
CA LEU A 287 4.43 7.36 11.10
C LEU A 287 5.12 6.36 10.16
N THR A 288 4.36 5.56 9.42
CA THR A 288 4.93 4.61 8.45
C THR A 288 5.63 5.34 7.30
N SER A 289 5.01 6.40 6.75
CA SER A 289 5.63 7.24 5.72
C SER A 289 6.91 7.91 6.21
N LEU A 290 6.89 8.48 7.41
CA LEU A 290 8.07 9.09 8.02
C LEU A 290 9.18 8.07 8.27
N ASN A 291 8.84 6.88 8.79
CA ASN A 291 9.81 5.81 9.05
C ASN A 291 10.51 5.35 7.76
N SER A 292 9.77 5.19 6.65
CA SER A 292 10.35 4.87 5.34
C SER A 292 11.33 5.95 4.88
N LEU A 293 10.91 7.22 4.96
CA LEU A 293 11.75 8.35 4.56
C LEU A 293 13.04 8.44 5.38
N LEU A 294 12.96 8.19 6.69
CA LEU A 294 14.12 8.18 7.58
C LEU A 294 15.07 7.01 7.27
N SER A 295 14.53 5.83 6.95
CA SER A 295 15.34 4.67 6.52
C SER A 295 16.15 4.98 5.27
N ASP A 296 15.54 5.67 4.29
CA ASP A 296 16.20 6.03 3.03
C ASP A 296 17.19 7.17 3.16
N SER A 297 17.09 7.97 4.24
CA SER A 297 17.90 9.18 4.42
C SER A 297 19.35 8.92 4.83
N ASN A 298 19.69 7.70 5.29
CA ASN A 298 21.01 7.35 5.82
C ASN A 298 21.49 8.34 6.91
N GLY A 299 20.58 8.83 7.74
CA GLY A 299 20.88 9.81 8.80
C GLY A 299 20.97 11.26 8.34
N ASN A 300 20.66 11.56 7.08
CA ASN A 300 20.58 12.94 6.60
C ASN A 300 19.25 13.58 7.01
N MET A 301 19.23 14.92 7.00
CA MET A 301 18.02 15.70 7.21
C MET A 301 16.97 15.36 6.13
N VAL A 302 15.74 15.15 6.57
CA VAL A 302 14.58 14.90 5.69
C VAL A 302 13.57 16.04 5.78
N VAL A 303 12.76 16.19 4.74
CA VAL A 303 11.61 17.11 4.74
C VAL A 303 10.34 16.26 4.67
N TYR A 304 9.50 16.35 5.70
CA TYR A 304 8.25 15.63 5.80
C TYR A 304 7.15 16.56 6.31
N ASP A 305 5.99 16.54 5.65
CA ASP A 305 4.81 17.37 5.99
C ASP A 305 5.16 18.87 6.17
N GLY A 306 6.11 19.37 5.36
CA GLY A 306 6.60 20.76 5.42
C GLY A 306 7.64 21.05 6.51
N TYR A 307 7.96 20.08 7.36
CA TYR A 307 8.96 20.20 8.42
C TYR A 307 10.31 19.65 7.98
N LYS A 308 11.40 20.33 8.42
CA LYS A 308 12.77 19.83 8.31
C LYS A 308 13.10 19.04 9.57
N LEU A 309 13.39 17.75 9.41
CA LEU A 309 13.65 16.82 10.51
C LEU A 309 15.08 16.30 10.42
N VAL A 310 15.79 16.19 11.56
CA VAL A 310 17.16 15.69 11.71
C VAL A 310 17.20 14.49 12.65
#